data_8ceb323f5ef9afb7dbb4535b7daf553f
#
_entry.id   8ceb323f5ef9afb7dbb4535b7daf553f
#
_cell.length_a   1.000
_cell.length_b   1.000
_cell.length_c   1.000
_cell.angle_alpha   90.00
_cell.angle_beta   90.00
_cell.angle_gamma   90.00
#
_symmetry.space_group_name_H-M   'P 1'
#
loop_
_entity.id
_entity.type
_entity.pdbx_description
1 polymer ?
#
loop_
_entity_poly.entity_id
_entity_poly.type
_entity_poly.pdbx_seq_one_letter_code
_entity_poly.pdbx_strand_id
1 'polypeptide(L)'
;MENKLAFRYAERKDVPLILQFIKDLAEYEKMLEEVVADEATLEEWIFDQKKAEVIFATKEGKEVGFALFFHNFSTFLGRAGLYLEDLFVLPEYRGKGYGKQILQKLAAIAVERKCGRLEWWCLDWNQPSIDFYLSLGAEPMSDWTVYRIAGDTLQDLAQET
;
A
#
# COMPACT_ATOMS: atom_id res chain seq x y z
N MET A 1 -21.28 -12.44 -8.75
CA MET A 1 -20.55 -13.44 -7.98
C MET A 1 -20.45 -13.00 -6.55
N GLU A 2 -20.78 -13.88 -5.64
CA GLU A 2 -20.90 -13.55 -4.22
C GLU A 2 -19.60 -12.97 -3.62
N ASN A 3 -18.42 -13.43 -4.06
CA ASN A 3 -17.15 -13.01 -3.50
C ASN A 3 -16.41 -11.98 -4.34
N LYS A 4 -17.08 -11.37 -5.29
CA LYS A 4 -16.43 -10.35 -6.12
C LYS A 4 -16.55 -8.98 -5.48
N LEU A 5 -15.40 -8.30 -5.34
CA LEU A 5 -15.35 -6.96 -4.80
C LEU A 5 -15.59 -5.91 -5.88
N ALA A 6 -16.15 -4.78 -5.47
CA ALA A 6 -16.10 -3.56 -6.26
C ALA A 6 -14.96 -2.69 -5.71
N PHE A 7 -14.52 -1.71 -6.49
CA PHE A 7 -13.43 -0.82 -6.10
C PHE A 7 -13.82 0.62 -6.38
N ARG A 8 -13.34 1.51 -5.52
CA ARG A 8 -13.47 2.95 -5.76
C ARG A 8 -12.23 3.68 -5.27
N TYR A 9 -11.89 4.78 -5.91
CA TYR A 9 -10.84 5.65 -5.41
C TYR A 9 -11.36 6.43 -4.20
N ALA A 10 -10.46 6.68 -3.25
CA ALA A 10 -10.80 7.48 -2.08
C ALA A 10 -11.03 8.94 -2.49
N GLU A 11 -11.91 9.60 -1.75
CA GLU A 11 -12.15 11.02 -1.85
C GLU A 11 -11.64 11.71 -0.59
N ARG A 12 -11.50 13.03 -0.62
CA ARG A 12 -11.01 13.80 0.51
C ARG A 12 -11.79 13.51 1.81
N LYS A 13 -13.10 13.31 1.71
CA LYS A 13 -13.95 13.01 2.87
C LYS A 13 -13.62 11.65 3.52
N ASP A 14 -12.88 10.80 2.82
CA ASP A 14 -12.53 9.47 3.33
C ASP A 14 -11.28 9.47 4.21
N VAL A 15 -10.64 10.61 4.45
CA VAL A 15 -9.40 10.68 5.24
C VAL A 15 -9.53 9.97 6.60
N PRO A 16 -10.63 10.17 7.38
CA PRO A 16 -10.75 9.44 8.65
C PRO A 16 -10.75 7.93 8.47
N LEU A 17 -11.38 7.42 7.42
CA LEU A 17 -11.40 5.98 7.14
C LEU A 17 -10.01 5.49 6.71
N ILE A 18 -9.31 6.27 5.89
CA ILE A 18 -7.94 5.93 5.50
C ILE A 18 -7.05 5.79 6.74
N LEU A 19 -7.12 6.76 7.66
CA LEU A 19 -6.34 6.70 8.89
C LEU A 19 -6.68 5.48 9.73
N GLN A 20 -7.96 5.13 9.80
CA GLN A 20 -8.38 3.95 10.56
C GLN A 20 -7.78 2.67 9.96
N PHE A 21 -7.80 2.53 8.64
CA PHE A 21 -7.20 1.37 7.98
C PHE A 21 -5.68 1.31 8.21
N ILE A 22 -5.01 2.47 8.17
CA ILE A 22 -3.56 2.53 8.44
C ILE A 22 -3.28 2.03 9.84
N LYS A 23 -4.06 2.47 10.83
CA LYS A 23 -3.89 2.04 12.22
C LYS A 23 -4.19 0.55 12.38
N ASP A 24 -5.21 0.05 11.71
CA ASP A 24 -5.57 -1.37 11.78
C ASP A 24 -4.43 -2.23 11.23
N LEU A 25 -3.84 -1.82 10.12
CA LEU A 25 -2.69 -2.53 9.53
C LEU A 25 -1.48 -2.47 10.46
N ALA A 26 -1.19 -1.29 11.01
CA ALA A 26 -0.06 -1.12 11.92
C ALA A 26 -0.20 -1.99 13.16
N GLU A 27 -1.43 -2.13 13.69
CA GLU A 27 -1.69 -3.01 14.81
C GLU A 27 -1.43 -4.47 14.43
N TYR A 28 -1.88 -4.89 13.24
CA TYR A 28 -1.59 -6.22 12.72
C TYR A 28 -0.08 -6.46 12.63
N GLU A 29 0.66 -5.45 12.20
CA GLU A 29 2.12 -5.53 12.06
C GLU A 29 2.86 -5.29 13.37
N LYS A 30 2.14 -5.09 14.47
CA LYS A 30 2.71 -4.87 15.82
C LYS A 30 3.54 -3.59 15.91
N MET A 31 3.13 -2.57 15.17
CA MET A 31 3.84 -1.29 15.07
C MET A 31 2.90 -0.09 15.23
N LEU A 32 1.77 -0.25 15.94
CA LEU A 32 0.79 0.82 16.06
C LEU A 32 1.40 2.10 16.64
N GLU A 33 2.32 1.98 17.59
CA GLU A 33 2.97 3.12 18.22
C GLU A 33 3.84 3.93 17.25
N GLU A 34 4.16 3.40 16.10
CA GLU A 34 4.94 4.12 15.10
C GLU A 34 4.09 5.00 14.20
N VAL A 35 2.75 4.89 14.28
CA VAL A 35 1.87 5.71 13.45
C VAL A 35 1.75 7.08 14.09
N VAL A 36 2.35 8.08 13.45
CA VAL A 36 2.26 9.49 13.86
C VAL A 36 1.41 10.30 12.88
N ALA A 37 0.94 9.67 11.81
CA ALA A 37 0.09 10.32 10.82
C ALA A 37 -1.22 10.76 11.47
N ASP A 38 -1.72 11.91 11.01
CA ASP A 38 -3.03 12.41 11.41
C ASP A 38 -3.84 12.77 10.16
N GLU A 39 -5.09 13.18 10.38
CA GLU A 39 -5.98 13.48 9.25
C GLU A 39 -5.45 14.64 8.40
N ALA A 40 -4.89 15.66 9.05
CA ALA A 40 -4.40 16.83 8.32
C ALA A 40 -3.24 16.50 7.40
N THR A 41 -2.27 15.69 7.88
CA THR A 41 -1.13 15.29 7.05
C THR A 41 -1.55 14.35 5.92
N LEU A 42 -2.47 13.45 6.18
CA LEU A 42 -2.97 12.56 5.12
C LEU A 42 -3.71 13.34 4.04
N GLU A 43 -4.54 14.31 4.45
CA GLU A 43 -5.24 15.14 3.49
C GLU A 43 -4.28 15.91 2.60
N GLU A 44 -3.26 16.51 3.22
CA GLU A 44 -2.25 17.28 2.48
C GLU A 44 -1.53 16.38 1.46
N TRP A 45 -0.99 15.25 1.90
CA TRP A 45 -0.11 14.45 1.03
C TRP A 45 -0.84 13.63 0.00
N ILE A 46 -2.06 13.18 0.31
CA ILE A 46 -2.84 12.36 -0.63
C ILE A 46 -3.63 13.25 -1.60
N PHE A 47 -4.29 14.29 -1.08
CA PHE A 47 -5.25 15.04 -1.89
C PHE A 47 -4.73 16.38 -2.38
N ASP A 48 -3.88 17.08 -1.60
CA ASP A 48 -3.30 18.34 -2.04
C ASP A 48 -2.03 18.13 -2.86
N GLN A 49 -1.06 17.36 -2.32
CA GLN A 49 0.22 17.11 -2.99
C GLN A 49 0.14 15.92 -3.96
N LYS A 50 -0.84 15.07 -3.82
CA LYS A 50 -1.08 13.91 -4.69
C LYS A 50 0.14 13.00 -4.83
N LYS A 51 0.79 12.71 -3.68
CA LYS A 51 1.99 11.85 -3.66
C LYS A 51 1.65 10.39 -3.42
N ALA A 52 0.40 10.09 -3.09
CA ALA A 52 -0.09 8.73 -2.93
C ALA A 52 -1.56 8.69 -3.34
N GLU A 53 -2.03 7.49 -3.66
CA GLU A 53 -3.42 7.25 -4.03
C GLU A 53 -3.96 6.13 -3.16
N VAL A 54 -5.27 6.14 -2.94
CA VAL A 54 -5.94 5.11 -2.15
C VAL A 54 -7.13 4.58 -2.94
N ILE A 55 -7.26 3.25 -2.98
CA ILE A 55 -8.48 2.61 -3.43
C ILE A 55 -9.08 1.82 -2.27
N PHE A 56 -10.40 1.78 -2.22
CA PHE A 56 -11.12 0.91 -1.28
C PHE A 56 -11.71 -0.26 -2.05
N ALA A 57 -11.65 -1.43 -1.42
CA ALA A 57 -12.42 -2.59 -1.86
C ALA A 57 -13.74 -2.58 -1.11
N THR A 58 -14.83 -2.69 -1.84
CA THR A 58 -16.17 -2.63 -1.24
C THR A 58 -16.94 -3.91 -1.49
N LYS A 59 -17.73 -4.29 -0.50
CA LYS A 59 -18.64 -5.42 -0.57
C LYS A 59 -20.00 -4.93 -0.11
N GLU A 60 -20.99 -4.98 -1.02
CA GLU A 60 -22.35 -4.52 -0.72
C GLU A 60 -22.37 -3.09 -0.16
N GLY A 61 -21.54 -2.24 -0.75
CA GLY A 61 -21.48 -0.82 -0.37
C GLY A 61 -20.65 -0.50 0.86
N LYS A 62 -20.05 -1.52 1.50
CA LYS A 62 -19.19 -1.32 2.68
C LYS A 62 -17.73 -1.47 2.30
N GLU A 63 -16.87 -0.59 2.80
CA GLU A 63 -15.42 -0.68 2.61
C GLU A 63 -14.87 -1.79 3.50
N VAL A 64 -14.35 -2.85 2.87
CA VAL A 64 -13.84 -4.03 3.58
C VAL A 64 -12.34 -4.18 3.49
N GLY A 65 -11.70 -3.37 2.68
CA GLY A 65 -10.25 -3.35 2.53
C GLY A 65 -9.79 -2.10 1.82
N PHE A 66 -8.48 -1.88 1.83
CA PHE A 66 -7.91 -0.72 1.15
C PHE A 66 -6.51 -1.04 0.63
N ALA A 67 -6.04 -0.21 -0.30
CA ALA A 67 -4.66 -0.19 -0.72
C ALA A 67 -4.23 1.26 -0.89
N LEU A 68 -3.04 1.58 -0.40
CA LEU A 68 -2.41 2.87 -0.61
C LEU A 68 -1.15 2.64 -1.44
N PHE A 69 -0.99 3.38 -2.53
CA PHE A 69 0.07 3.14 -3.49
C PHE A 69 0.54 4.44 -4.14
N PHE A 70 1.69 4.38 -4.77
CA PHE A 70 2.26 5.52 -5.50
C PHE A 70 3.14 4.98 -6.61
N HIS A 71 3.65 5.87 -7.46
CA HIS A 71 4.56 5.46 -8.53
C HIS A 71 6.00 5.57 -8.07
N ASN A 72 6.77 4.49 -8.28
CA ASN A 72 8.22 4.55 -8.27
C ASN A 72 8.71 4.53 -9.73
N PHE A 73 9.98 4.34 -9.96
CA PHE A 73 10.52 4.40 -11.32
C PHE A 73 11.64 3.39 -11.49
N SER A 74 11.65 2.71 -12.64
CA SER A 74 12.72 1.81 -13.00
C SER A 74 13.53 2.43 -14.13
N THR A 75 14.80 2.73 -13.84
CA THR A 75 15.71 3.22 -14.88
C THR A 75 16.05 2.12 -15.86
N PHE A 76 16.06 0.87 -15.42
CA PHE A 76 16.33 -0.27 -16.30
C PHE A 76 15.23 -0.44 -17.36
N LEU A 77 13.97 -0.23 -16.95
CA LEU A 77 12.84 -0.35 -17.87
C LEU A 77 12.50 0.99 -18.55
N GLY A 78 13.01 2.10 -18.00
CA GLY A 78 12.73 3.44 -18.53
C GLY A 78 11.30 3.89 -18.31
N ARG A 79 10.62 3.38 -17.29
CA ARG A 79 9.23 3.71 -17.03
C ARG A 79 8.87 3.62 -15.55
N ALA A 80 7.73 4.21 -15.21
CA ALA A 80 7.21 4.14 -13.86
C ALA A 80 6.84 2.70 -13.47
N GLY A 81 6.92 2.43 -12.18
CA GLY A 81 6.34 1.25 -11.58
C GLY A 81 5.21 1.67 -10.65
N LEU A 82 4.43 0.71 -10.20
CA LEU A 82 3.44 0.94 -9.16
C LEU A 82 3.97 0.33 -7.88
N TYR A 83 4.03 1.14 -6.82
CA TYR A 83 4.52 0.67 -5.52
C TYR A 83 3.39 0.67 -4.52
N LEU A 84 3.13 -0.50 -3.95
CA LEU A 84 2.08 -0.68 -2.94
C LEU A 84 2.71 -0.48 -1.56
N GLU A 85 2.28 0.58 -0.87
CA GLU A 85 2.75 0.84 0.49
C GLU A 85 1.97 0.01 1.49
N ASP A 86 0.62 0.06 1.43
CA ASP A 86 -0.24 -0.62 2.39
C ASP A 86 -1.37 -1.36 1.68
N LEU A 87 -1.64 -2.58 2.13
CA LEU A 87 -2.81 -3.36 1.74
C LEU A 87 -3.38 -4.03 2.98
N PHE A 88 -4.68 -3.85 3.22
CA PHE A 88 -5.30 -4.43 4.40
C PHE A 88 -6.74 -4.84 4.09
N VAL A 89 -7.15 -5.98 4.62
CA VAL A 89 -8.52 -6.48 4.57
C VAL A 89 -8.99 -6.64 6.00
N LEU A 90 -10.19 -6.15 6.32
CA LEU A 90 -10.73 -6.29 7.66
C LEU A 90 -10.76 -7.77 8.07
N PRO A 91 -10.45 -8.07 9.36
CA PRO A 91 -10.32 -9.47 9.79
C PRO A 91 -11.53 -10.34 9.48
N GLU A 92 -12.74 -9.82 9.64
CA GLU A 92 -13.97 -10.57 9.40
C GLU A 92 -14.22 -10.90 7.92
N TYR A 93 -13.45 -10.28 7.03
CA TYR A 93 -13.55 -10.53 5.59
C TYR A 93 -12.38 -11.30 5.02
N ARG A 94 -11.48 -11.79 5.86
CA ARG A 94 -10.31 -12.57 5.43
C ARG A 94 -10.70 -14.00 5.07
N GLY A 95 -9.80 -14.68 4.32
CA GLY A 95 -10.03 -16.05 3.93
C GLY A 95 -10.98 -16.22 2.76
N LYS A 96 -11.32 -15.15 2.05
CA LYS A 96 -12.25 -15.15 0.93
C LYS A 96 -11.61 -14.74 -0.40
N GLY A 97 -10.27 -14.60 -0.41
CA GLY A 97 -9.56 -14.20 -1.63
C GLY A 97 -9.58 -12.71 -1.91
N TYR A 98 -9.95 -11.88 -0.95
CA TYR A 98 -10.06 -10.42 -1.17
C TYR A 98 -8.71 -9.75 -1.35
N GLY A 99 -7.68 -10.19 -0.61
CA GLY A 99 -6.32 -9.67 -0.82
C GLY A 99 -5.85 -9.90 -2.24
N LYS A 100 -6.12 -11.07 -2.79
CA LYS A 100 -5.79 -11.38 -4.18
C LYS A 100 -6.53 -10.47 -5.15
N GLN A 101 -7.81 -10.22 -4.91
CA GLN A 101 -8.60 -9.34 -5.78
C GLN A 101 -8.05 -7.90 -5.75
N ILE A 102 -7.60 -7.42 -4.59
CA ILE A 102 -7.00 -6.10 -4.48
C ILE A 102 -5.70 -6.05 -5.29
N LEU A 103 -4.85 -7.07 -5.17
CA LEU A 103 -3.62 -7.14 -5.96
C LEU A 103 -3.90 -7.25 -7.46
N GLN A 104 -4.93 -7.98 -7.84
CA GLN A 104 -5.35 -8.05 -9.24
C GLN A 104 -5.79 -6.68 -9.75
N LYS A 105 -6.51 -5.91 -8.92
CA LYS A 105 -6.92 -4.56 -9.28
C LYS A 105 -5.71 -3.66 -9.45
N LEU A 106 -4.75 -3.74 -8.54
CA LEU A 106 -3.51 -2.95 -8.65
C LEU A 106 -2.71 -3.33 -9.89
N ALA A 107 -2.64 -4.63 -10.20
CA ALA A 107 -1.98 -5.08 -11.43
C ALA A 107 -2.67 -4.51 -12.66
N ALA A 108 -4.00 -4.48 -12.67
CA ALA A 108 -4.76 -3.90 -13.78
C ALA A 108 -4.48 -2.39 -13.91
N ILE A 109 -4.40 -1.67 -12.79
CA ILE A 109 -4.04 -0.25 -12.81
C ILE A 109 -2.63 -0.07 -13.36
N ALA A 110 -1.68 -0.90 -12.93
CA ALA A 110 -0.30 -0.83 -13.43
C ALA A 110 -0.24 -1.03 -14.94
N VAL A 111 -0.94 -2.04 -15.44
CA VAL A 111 -0.98 -2.33 -16.88
C VAL A 111 -1.62 -1.18 -17.64
N GLU A 112 -2.74 -0.65 -17.15
CA GLU A 112 -3.44 0.46 -17.79
C GLU A 112 -2.54 1.70 -17.89
N ARG A 113 -1.74 1.95 -16.84
CA ARG A 113 -0.83 3.09 -16.78
C ARG A 113 0.51 2.83 -17.45
N LYS A 114 0.69 1.65 -18.07
CA LYS A 114 1.92 1.23 -18.72
C LYS A 114 3.12 1.16 -17.79
N CYS A 115 2.86 0.88 -16.52
CA CYS A 115 3.91 0.64 -15.55
C CYS A 115 4.60 -0.68 -15.83
N GLY A 116 5.91 -0.75 -15.57
CA GLY A 116 6.69 -1.95 -15.87
C GLY A 116 6.64 -3.01 -14.80
N ARG A 117 6.22 -2.64 -13.58
CA ARG A 117 6.20 -3.59 -12.47
C ARG A 117 5.30 -3.09 -11.35
N LEU A 118 4.94 -4.02 -10.45
CA LEU A 118 4.21 -3.76 -9.21
C LEU A 118 5.05 -4.34 -8.09
N GLU A 119 5.39 -3.53 -7.10
CA GLU A 119 6.28 -3.92 -5.99
C GLU A 119 5.69 -3.55 -4.65
N TRP A 120 6.10 -4.29 -3.61
CA TRP A 120 5.74 -4.00 -2.22
C TRP A 120 6.76 -4.64 -1.29
N TRP A 121 6.74 -4.24 -0.02
CA TRP A 121 7.56 -4.85 1.02
C TRP A 121 6.69 -5.76 1.88
N CYS A 122 7.34 -6.74 2.50
CA CYS A 122 6.70 -7.66 3.43
C CYS A 122 7.64 -7.90 4.59
N LEU A 123 7.10 -7.84 5.81
CA LEU A 123 7.88 -8.15 7.00
C LEU A 123 8.36 -9.61 6.93
N ASP A 124 9.64 -9.82 7.25
CA ASP A 124 10.27 -11.14 7.11
C ASP A 124 9.61 -12.21 7.99
N TRP A 125 8.96 -11.83 9.08
CA TRP A 125 8.30 -12.77 9.96
C TRP A 125 6.91 -13.21 9.45
N ASN A 126 6.37 -12.52 8.45
CA ASN A 126 4.98 -12.73 8.03
C ASN A 126 4.86 -13.86 7.01
N GLN A 127 5.07 -15.09 7.49
CA GLN A 127 5.11 -16.26 6.60
C GLN A 127 3.81 -16.48 5.80
N PRO A 128 2.61 -16.32 6.38
CA PRO A 128 1.39 -16.48 5.56
C PRO A 128 1.34 -15.53 4.37
N SER A 129 1.75 -14.28 4.55
CA SER A 129 1.80 -13.32 3.45
C SER A 129 2.86 -13.68 2.43
N ILE A 130 4.04 -14.12 2.90
CA ILE A 130 5.12 -14.55 2.01
C ILE A 130 4.64 -15.70 1.11
N ASP A 131 4.02 -16.72 1.71
CA ASP A 131 3.52 -17.85 0.95
C ASP A 131 2.47 -17.42 -0.08
N PHE A 132 1.60 -16.52 0.31
CA PHE A 132 0.60 -15.96 -0.59
C PHE A 132 1.24 -15.24 -1.78
N TYR A 133 2.22 -14.37 -1.52
CA TYR A 133 2.89 -13.62 -2.60
C TYR A 133 3.63 -14.55 -3.55
N LEU A 134 4.32 -15.57 -3.04
CA LEU A 134 5.00 -16.55 -3.88
C LEU A 134 4.01 -17.31 -4.74
N SER A 135 2.81 -17.60 -4.21
CA SER A 135 1.77 -18.31 -4.98
C SER A 135 1.26 -17.48 -6.16
N LEU A 136 1.43 -16.16 -6.12
CA LEU A 136 1.04 -15.27 -7.21
C LEU A 136 2.14 -15.11 -8.27
N GLY A 137 3.33 -15.69 -8.03
CA GLY A 137 4.46 -15.53 -8.92
C GLY A 137 5.35 -14.35 -8.59
N ALA A 138 5.18 -13.72 -7.41
CA ALA A 138 6.06 -12.63 -7.00
C ALA A 138 7.46 -13.15 -6.73
N GLU A 139 8.47 -12.36 -7.06
CA GLU A 139 9.86 -12.69 -6.83
C GLU A 139 10.42 -11.85 -5.69
N PRO A 140 10.94 -12.47 -4.61
CA PRO A 140 11.58 -11.69 -3.55
C PRO A 140 12.91 -11.14 -4.05
N MET A 141 13.10 -9.84 -3.91
CA MET A 141 14.31 -9.15 -4.37
C MET A 141 15.39 -9.21 -3.28
N SER A 142 15.82 -10.41 -2.94
CA SER A 142 16.64 -10.69 -1.76
C SER A 142 18.07 -10.16 -1.83
N ASP A 143 18.55 -9.82 -3.02
CA ASP A 143 19.89 -9.26 -3.19
C ASP A 143 19.95 -7.77 -2.83
N TRP A 144 18.80 -7.13 -2.60
CA TRP A 144 18.73 -5.71 -2.32
C TRP A 144 18.41 -5.46 -0.85
N THR A 145 19.03 -4.47 -0.27
CA THR A 145 18.74 -4.02 1.08
C THR A 145 18.29 -2.57 1.03
N VAL A 146 17.22 -2.26 1.74
CA VAL A 146 16.69 -0.90 1.83
C VAL A 146 17.50 -0.14 2.88
N TYR A 147 18.04 1.02 2.49
CA TYR A 147 18.68 1.93 3.43
C TYR A 147 17.78 3.14 3.64
N ARG A 148 17.69 3.59 4.88
CA ARG A 148 16.80 4.68 5.27
C ARG A 148 17.54 5.71 6.08
N ILE A 149 17.34 6.98 5.76
CA ILE A 149 17.76 8.10 6.58
C ILE A 149 16.49 8.87 6.91
N ALA A 150 16.24 9.11 8.20
CA ALA A 150 15.02 9.74 8.67
C ALA A 150 15.30 10.57 9.92
N GLY A 151 14.34 11.39 10.33
CA GLY A 151 14.42 12.17 11.57
C GLY A 151 15.62 13.10 11.62
N ASP A 152 16.27 13.15 12.76
CA ASP A 152 17.42 14.05 12.97
C ASP A 152 18.56 13.75 12.02
N THR A 153 18.80 12.49 11.70
CA THR A 153 19.86 12.11 10.77
C THR A 153 19.63 12.73 9.40
N LEU A 154 18.38 12.77 8.95
CA LEU A 154 18.03 13.40 7.67
C LEU A 154 18.31 14.90 7.71
N GLN A 155 17.90 15.56 8.79
CA GLN A 155 18.12 16.99 8.96
C GLN A 155 19.60 17.33 8.99
N ASP A 156 20.38 16.56 9.74
CA ASP A 156 21.81 16.78 9.88
C ASP A 156 22.52 16.61 8.54
N LEU A 157 22.19 15.56 7.80
CA LEU A 157 22.79 15.32 6.49
C LEU A 157 22.49 16.47 5.52
N ALA A 158 21.27 16.98 5.53
CA ALA A 158 20.86 18.09 4.66
C ALA A 158 21.66 19.36 4.96
N GLN A 159 22.07 19.56 6.21
CA GLN A 159 22.80 20.76 6.63
C GLN A 159 24.30 20.69 6.33
N GLU A 160 24.82 19.52 5.99
CA GLU A 160 26.24 19.37 5.67
C GLU A 160 26.60 19.88 4.27
N THR A 161 25.61 20.22 3.47
CA THR A 161 25.85 20.77 2.14
C THR A 161 26.12 22.28 2.22
#